data_f57ebfd9087596b51bf100b20f5fb987
#
_entry.id   f57ebfd9087596b51bf100b20f5fb987
#
_cell.length_a   1.000
_cell.length_b   1.000
_cell.length_c   1.000
_cell.angle_alpha   90.00
_cell.angle_beta   90.00
_cell.angle_gamma   90.00
#
_symmetry.space_group_name_H-M   'P 1'
#
loop_
_entity.id
_entity.type
_entity.pdbx_description
1 polymer ?
#
loop_
_entity_poly.entity_id
_entity_poly.type
_entity_poly.pdbx_seq_one_letter_code
_entity_poly.pdbx_strand_id
1 'polypeptide(L)'
;MVEAASANNVALFCYGTVAGGFLGDRWLGQPEPDDFENRSLIKYKLVIDDIGGWDFFQALLRTLRGIADRHGVDIATIASAAMLPKKAVAATIVGARNRSHLASNLAVSDVSLTPRDLAEIDAVLAGAKELDGDVYTLERDRYGRHGQIMKYNLNKGAA
;
A
#
# COMPACT_ATOMS: atom_id res chain seq x y z
N MET A 1 6.37 1.11 15.46
CA MET A 1 6.24 -0.37 15.19
C MET A 1 7.59 -1.00 14.85
N VAL A 2 8.29 -0.55 13.80
CA VAL A 2 9.59 -1.12 13.36
C VAL A 2 10.63 -1.15 14.48
N GLU A 3 10.81 -0.05 15.21
CA GLU A 3 11.76 0.03 16.34
C GLU A 3 11.42 -0.97 17.45
N ALA A 4 10.14 -1.06 17.82
CA ALA A 4 9.70 -2.03 18.84
C ALA A 4 9.90 -3.48 18.37
N ALA A 5 9.61 -3.78 17.10
CA ALA A 5 9.85 -5.09 16.53
C ALA A 5 11.34 -5.46 16.57
N SER A 6 12.20 -4.52 16.14
CA SER A 6 13.65 -4.72 16.14
C SER A 6 14.22 -4.89 17.56
N ALA A 7 13.75 -4.08 18.51
CA ALA A 7 14.23 -4.15 19.90
C ALA A 7 13.85 -5.47 20.60
N ASN A 8 12.76 -6.10 20.18
CA ASN A 8 12.24 -7.34 20.77
C ASN A 8 12.48 -8.57 19.89
N ASN A 9 13.28 -8.45 18.84
CA ASN A 9 13.56 -9.54 17.89
C ASN A 9 12.28 -10.15 17.28
N VAL A 10 11.29 -9.29 16.94
CA VAL A 10 10.03 -9.67 16.32
C VAL A 10 10.10 -9.43 14.83
N ALA A 11 9.70 -10.43 14.03
CA ALA A 11 9.60 -10.30 12.59
C ALA A 11 8.24 -9.72 12.19
N LEU A 12 8.24 -8.79 11.22
CA LEU A 12 7.04 -8.18 10.68
C LEU A 12 6.65 -8.85 9.36
N PHE A 13 5.39 -9.24 9.25
CA PHE A 13 4.76 -9.71 8.02
C PHE A 13 3.81 -8.62 7.53
N CYS A 14 4.21 -7.92 6.46
CA CYS A 14 3.48 -6.76 5.97
C CYS A 14 2.35 -7.19 5.02
N TYR A 15 1.15 -6.69 5.26
CA TYR A 15 0.00 -6.85 4.35
C TYR A 15 -0.43 -5.50 3.79
N GLY A 16 -1.30 -5.54 2.77
CA GLY A 16 -1.82 -4.33 2.13
C GLY A 16 -0.79 -3.58 1.28
N THR A 17 0.30 -4.23 0.91
CA THR A 17 1.43 -3.66 0.18
C THR A 17 1.08 -3.05 -1.18
N VAL A 18 -0.07 -3.40 -1.73
CA VAL A 18 -0.62 -2.85 -2.98
C VAL A 18 -1.79 -1.89 -2.76
N ALA A 19 -2.00 -1.40 -1.53
CA ALA A 19 -3.06 -0.45 -1.19
C ALA A 19 -4.44 -0.87 -1.73
N GLY A 20 -4.85 -2.13 -1.46
CA GLY A 20 -6.12 -2.67 -1.96
C GLY A 20 -6.20 -2.83 -3.47
N GLY A 21 -5.10 -2.69 -4.17
CA GLY A 21 -4.99 -2.74 -5.63
C GLY A 21 -4.88 -1.36 -6.29
N PHE A 22 -4.76 -0.28 -5.51
CA PHE A 22 -4.45 1.05 -6.05
C PHE A 22 -3.02 1.12 -6.60
N LEU A 23 -2.04 0.52 -5.93
CA LEU A 23 -0.67 0.41 -6.44
C LEU A 23 -0.61 -0.68 -7.50
N GLY A 24 -1.10 -0.36 -8.69
CA GLY A 24 -1.14 -1.23 -9.86
C GLY A 24 -1.32 -0.44 -11.15
N ASP A 25 -0.91 -1.03 -12.26
CA ASP A 25 -0.84 -0.39 -13.58
C ASP A 25 -2.18 0.15 -14.08
N ARG A 26 -3.29 -0.46 -13.66
CA ARG A 26 -4.64 -0.03 -14.06
C ARG A 26 -5.00 1.40 -13.65
N TRP A 27 -4.33 1.94 -12.61
CA TRP A 27 -4.61 3.27 -12.09
C TRP A 27 -3.67 4.35 -12.64
N LEU A 28 -2.59 3.95 -13.31
CA LEU A 28 -1.64 4.89 -13.88
C LEU A 28 -2.31 5.72 -14.99
N GLY A 29 -2.27 7.04 -14.84
CA GLY A 29 -2.85 7.98 -15.80
C GLY A 29 -4.39 8.05 -15.79
N GLN A 30 -5.06 7.34 -14.86
CA GLN A 30 -6.51 7.39 -14.76
C GLN A 30 -6.98 8.60 -13.96
N PRO A 31 -8.16 9.14 -14.26
CA PRO A 31 -8.79 10.16 -13.44
C PRO A 31 -9.06 9.61 -12.03
N GLU A 32 -9.23 10.54 -11.09
CA GLU A 32 -9.60 10.21 -9.72
C GLU A 32 -10.96 9.49 -9.69
N PRO A 33 -11.06 8.29 -9.10
CA PRO A 33 -12.31 7.56 -9.00
C PRO A 33 -13.22 8.16 -7.92
N ASP A 34 -14.51 8.19 -8.19
CA ASP A 34 -15.56 8.64 -7.28
C ASP A 34 -16.48 7.51 -6.79
N ASP A 35 -16.40 6.33 -7.39
CA ASP A 35 -17.14 5.13 -7.00
C ASP A 35 -16.21 3.93 -6.78
N PHE A 36 -16.59 3.06 -5.86
CA PHE A 36 -15.75 1.94 -5.41
C PHE A 36 -16.54 0.66 -5.20
N GLU A 37 -16.08 -0.41 -5.81
CA GLU A 37 -16.67 -1.76 -5.72
C GLU A 37 -16.67 -2.33 -4.29
N ASN A 38 -15.77 -1.87 -3.43
CA ASN A 38 -15.60 -2.42 -2.10
C ASN A 38 -14.98 -1.44 -1.10
N ARG A 39 -15.16 -1.73 0.19
CA ARG A 39 -14.63 -0.91 1.30
C ARG A 39 -13.13 -0.79 1.35
N SER A 40 -12.40 -1.80 0.89
CA SER A 40 -10.95 -1.75 0.91
C SER A 40 -10.45 -0.60 0.03
N LEU A 41 -11.06 -0.40 -1.13
CA LEU A 41 -10.74 0.72 -2.01
C LEU A 41 -11.08 2.06 -1.34
N ILE A 42 -12.27 2.19 -0.73
CA ILE A 42 -12.65 3.41 0.00
C ILE A 42 -11.62 3.73 1.09
N LYS A 43 -11.23 2.74 1.89
CA LYS A 43 -10.23 2.88 2.94
C LYS A 43 -8.89 3.42 2.41
N TYR A 44 -8.35 2.79 1.37
CA TYR A 44 -7.07 3.22 0.82
C TYR A 44 -7.17 4.56 0.07
N LYS A 45 -8.33 4.87 -0.54
CA LYS A 45 -8.56 6.19 -1.13
C LYS A 45 -8.50 7.31 -0.09
N LEU A 46 -9.08 7.10 1.08
CA LEU A 46 -8.98 8.06 2.19
C LEU A 46 -7.52 8.29 2.61
N VAL A 47 -6.70 7.25 2.64
CA VAL A 47 -5.27 7.40 2.93
C VAL A 47 -4.57 8.19 1.82
N ILE A 48 -4.87 7.89 0.55
CA ILE A 48 -4.33 8.65 -0.60
C ILE A 48 -4.66 10.14 -0.48
N ASP A 49 -5.90 10.48 -0.11
CA ASP A 49 -6.34 11.86 0.08
C ASP A 49 -5.56 12.56 1.19
N ASP A 50 -5.35 11.86 2.30
CA ASP A 50 -4.65 12.42 3.45
C ASP A 50 -3.18 12.71 3.15
N ILE A 51 -2.49 11.80 2.43
CA ILE A 51 -1.05 11.93 2.17
C ILE A 51 -0.70 12.89 1.03
N GLY A 52 -1.68 13.40 0.28
CA GLY A 52 -1.40 14.36 -0.79
C GLY A 52 -2.38 14.34 -1.96
N GLY A 53 -3.39 13.46 -1.92
CA GLY A 53 -4.43 13.37 -2.93
C GLY A 53 -4.00 12.61 -4.19
N TRP A 54 -4.86 12.70 -5.22
CA TRP A 54 -4.72 11.90 -6.42
C TRP A 54 -3.49 12.27 -7.26
N ASP A 55 -3.15 13.55 -7.36
CA ASP A 55 -1.97 14.00 -8.13
C ASP A 55 -0.66 13.49 -7.53
N PHE A 56 -0.55 13.51 -6.20
CA PHE A 56 0.57 12.92 -5.48
C PHE A 56 0.64 11.41 -5.73
N PHE A 57 -0.51 10.73 -5.65
CA PHE A 57 -0.59 9.30 -5.91
C PHE A 57 -0.20 8.95 -7.35
N GLN A 58 -0.62 9.74 -8.34
CA GLN A 58 -0.20 9.58 -9.73
C GLN A 58 1.31 9.79 -9.92
N ALA A 59 1.93 10.70 -9.17
CA ALA A 59 3.39 10.87 -9.18
C ALA A 59 4.08 9.60 -8.65
N LEU A 60 3.58 9.02 -7.56
CA LEU A 60 4.08 7.75 -7.02
C LEU A 60 3.93 6.61 -8.05
N LEU A 61 2.78 6.49 -8.70
CA LEU A 61 2.56 5.46 -9.72
C LEU A 61 3.53 5.60 -10.90
N ARG A 62 3.80 6.83 -11.37
CA ARG A 62 4.79 7.07 -12.44
C ARG A 62 6.18 6.63 -12.03
N THR A 63 6.60 6.94 -10.81
CA THR A 63 7.90 6.50 -10.28
C THR A 63 7.97 4.98 -10.20
N LEU A 64 6.96 4.33 -9.63
CA LEU A 64 6.90 2.87 -9.54
C LEU A 64 6.88 2.21 -10.92
N ARG A 65 6.19 2.80 -11.92
CA ARG A 65 6.18 2.29 -13.29
C ARG A 65 7.58 2.35 -13.92
N GLY A 66 8.28 3.48 -13.77
CA GLY A 66 9.65 3.60 -14.27
C GLY A 66 10.62 2.58 -13.68
N ILE A 67 10.46 2.26 -12.38
CA ILE A 67 11.21 1.20 -11.72
C ILE A 67 10.79 -0.17 -12.27
N ALA A 68 9.50 -0.42 -12.35
CA ALA A 68 8.96 -1.68 -12.84
C ALA A 68 9.38 -1.98 -14.29
N ASP A 69 9.49 -0.97 -15.15
CA ASP A 69 10.02 -1.10 -16.51
C ASP A 69 11.47 -1.58 -16.52
N ARG A 70 12.30 -1.05 -15.61
CA ARG A 70 13.71 -1.47 -15.48
C ARG A 70 13.86 -2.92 -15.05
N HIS A 71 12.92 -3.41 -14.26
CA HIS A 71 12.91 -4.79 -13.73
C HIS A 71 12.05 -5.76 -14.55
N GLY A 72 11.34 -5.29 -15.58
CA GLY A 72 10.48 -6.13 -16.41
C GLY A 72 9.25 -6.71 -15.68
N VAL A 73 8.71 -5.98 -14.68
CA VAL A 73 7.59 -6.40 -13.84
C VAL A 73 6.48 -5.34 -13.81
N ASP A 74 5.42 -5.58 -13.05
CA ASP A 74 4.33 -4.62 -12.83
C ASP A 74 4.56 -3.74 -11.58
N ILE A 75 3.74 -2.68 -11.45
CA ILE A 75 3.78 -1.76 -10.31
C ILE A 75 3.54 -2.48 -9.00
N ALA A 76 2.61 -3.44 -8.96
CA ALA A 76 2.24 -4.17 -7.74
C ALA A 76 3.42 -5.00 -7.21
N THR A 77 4.19 -5.60 -8.11
CA THR A 77 5.42 -6.32 -7.78
C THR A 77 6.43 -5.38 -7.12
N ILE A 78 6.70 -4.21 -7.69
CA ILE A 78 7.64 -3.22 -7.11
C ILE A 78 7.15 -2.73 -5.76
N ALA A 79 5.87 -2.37 -5.64
CA ALA A 79 5.28 -1.90 -4.38
C ALA A 79 5.42 -2.92 -3.25
N SER A 80 5.25 -4.20 -3.56
CA SER A 80 5.42 -5.29 -2.58
C SER A 80 6.89 -5.58 -2.28
N ALA A 81 7.76 -5.60 -3.31
CA ALA A 81 9.19 -5.82 -3.14
C ALA A 81 9.87 -4.70 -2.34
N ALA A 82 9.40 -3.45 -2.45
CA ALA A 82 9.93 -2.31 -1.70
C ALA A 82 9.75 -2.43 -0.18
N MET A 83 8.91 -3.34 0.28
CA MET A 83 8.73 -3.61 1.72
C MET A 83 9.79 -4.56 2.28
N LEU A 84 10.33 -5.48 1.47
CA LEU A 84 11.24 -6.54 1.92
C LEU A 84 12.57 -6.02 2.52
N PRO A 85 13.22 -4.96 1.98
CA PRO A 85 14.46 -4.43 2.57
C PRO A 85 14.23 -3.59 3.83
N LYS A 86 12.99 -3.32 4.23
CA LYS A 86 12.69 -2.53 5.42
C LYS A 86 13.04 -3.32 6.69
N LYS A 87 13.62 -2.61 7.68
CA LYS A 87 14.08 -3.20 8.94
C LYS A 87 12.95 -3.99 9.64
N ALA A 88 13.28 -5.18 10.14
CA ALA A 88 12.39 -6.14 10.79
C ALA A 88 11.30 -6.75 9.89
N VAL A 89 11.20 -6.41 8.62
CA VAL A 89 10.28 -7.06 7.69
C VAL A 89 10.87 -8.39 7.23
N ALA A 90 10.13 -9.48 7.47
CA ALA A 90 10.54 -10.83 7.06
C ALA A 90 9.76 -11.32 5.82
N ALA A 91 8.55 -10.82 5.61
CA ALA A 91 7.73 -11.23 4.48
C ALA A 91 6.65 -10.20 4.15
N THR A 92 6.15 -10.28 2.92
CA THR A 92 4.92 -9.60 2.49
C THR A 92 3.80 -10.63 2.31
N ILE A 93 2.60 -10.29 2.81
CA ILE A 93 1.39 -11.09 2.63
C ILE A 93 0.67 -10.55 1.40
N VAL A 94 0.59 -11.36 0.35
CA VAL A 94 -0.01 -10.98 -0.93
C VAL A 94 -1.35 -11.66 -1.14
N GLY A 95 -2.27 -10.97 -1.81
CA GLY A 95 -3.58 -11.52 -2.18
C GLY A 95 -3.47 -12.37 -3.45
N ALA A 96 -4.16 -13.52 -3.46
CA ALA A 96 -4.25 -14.43 -4.61
C ALA A 96 -5.71 -14.69 -4.97
N ARG A 97 -6.46 -13.64 -5.30
CA ARG A 97 -7.90 -13.75 -5.63
C ARG A 97 -8.15 -14.62 -6.88
N ASN A 98 -7.24 -14.58 -7.81
CA ASN A 98 -7.28 -15.41 -9.01
C ASN A 98 -5.85 -15.74 -9.47
N ARG A 99 -5.72 -16.67 -10.40
CA ARG A 99 -4.43 -17.15 -10.91
C ARG A 99 -3.66 -16.13 -11.74
N SER A 100 -4.30 -15.07 -12.25
CA SER A 100 -3.62 -14.07 -13.07
C SER A 100 -2.57 -13.28 -12.30
N HIS A 101 -2.68 -13.19 -10.96
CA HIS A 101 -1.73 -12.51 -10.10
C HIS A 101 -0.59 -13.41 -9.60
N LEU A 102 -0.64 -14.72 -9.92
CA LEU A 102 0.35 -15.65 -9.37
C LEU A 102 1.76 -15.33 -9.84
N ALA A 103 1.95 -15.03 -11.12
CA ALA A 103 3.25 -14.70 -11.67
C ALA A 103 3.82 -13.42 -11.02
N SER A 104 3.03 -12.35 -10.93
CA SER A 104 3.43 -11.11 -10.26
C SER A 104 3.76 -11.31 -8.79
N ASN A 105 2.95 -12.10 -8.08
CA ASN A 105 3.19 -12.41 -6.67
C ASN A 105 4.49 -13.20 -6.45
N LEU A 106 4.82 -14.14 -7.33
CA LEU A 106 6.08 -14.89 -7.27
C LEU A 106 7.27 -13.99 -7.61
N ALA A 107 7.14 -13.10 -8.59
CA ALA A 107 8.20 -12.18 -8.98
C ALA A 107 8.62 -11.22 -7.85
N VAL A 108 7.78 -11.01 -6.81
CA VAL A 108 8.14 -10.18 -5.65
C VAL A 108 9.42 -10.66 -4.97
N SER A 109 9.65 -11.98 -4.89
CA SER A 109 10.84 -12.56 -4.28
C SER A 109 12.07 -12.52 -5.19
N ASP A 110 11.88 -12.38 -6.50
CA ASP A 110 12.94 -12.41 -7.49
C ASP A 110 13.47 -11.00 -7.81
N VAL A 111 12.68 -9.96 -7.50
CA VAL A 111 13.07 -8.56 -7.72
C VAL A 111 14.02 -8.10 -6.63
N SER A 112 15.23 -7.68 -7.03
CA SER A 112 16.19 -7.03 -6.16
C SER A 112 16.26 -5.54 -6.48
N LEU A 113 15.58 -4.71 -5.68
CA LEU A 113 15.60 -3.25 -5.85
C LEU A 113 16.97 -2.70 -5.52
N THR A 114 17.47 -1.86 -6.43
CA THR A 114 18.76 -1.17 -6.24
C THR A 114 18.63 -0.02 -5.23
N PRO A 115 19.74 0.47 -4.63
CA PRO A 115 19.71 1.69 -3.82
C PRO A 115 19.11 2.90 -4.55
N ARG A 116 19.29 2.98 -5.87
CA ARG A 116 18.68 4.02 -6.71
C ARG A 116 17.17 3.89 -6.75
N ASP A 117 16.63 2.69 -6.95
CA ASP A 117 15.19 2.44 -6.99
C ASP A 117 14.53 2.85 -5.66
N LEU A 118 15.14 2.45 -4.53
CA LEU A 118 14.67 2.82 -3.21
C LEU A 118 14.72 4.33 -2.97
N ALA A 119 15.79 4.99 -3.40
CA ALA A 119 15.93 6.44 -3.28
C ALA A 119 14.90 7.20 -4.14
N GLU A 120 14.56 6.71 -5.35
CA GLU A 120 13.51 7.30 -6.19
C GLU A 120 12.13 7.18 -5.49
N ILE A 121 11.82 6.05 -4.86
CA ILE A 121 10.59 5.86 -4.08
C ILE A 121 10.57 6.81 -2.88
N ASP A 122 11.64 6.83 -2.10
CA ASP A 122 11.74 7.66 -0.89
C ASP A 122 11.65 9.16 -1.23
N ALA A 123 12.21 9.60 -2.37
CA ALA A 123 12.13 10.99 -2.84
C ALA A 123 10.69 11.43 -3.12
N VAL A 124 9.87 10.56 -3.74
CA VAL A 124 8.44 10.88 -3.93
C VAL A 124 7.71 10.87 -2.60
N LEU A 125 7.94 9.86 -1.75
CA LEU A 125 7.27 9.73 -0.46
C LEU A 125 7.63 10.86 0.51
N ALA A 126 8.79 11.48 0.37
CA ALA A 126 9.16 12.67 1.15
C ALA A 126 8.24 13.88 0.90
N GLY A 127 7.51 13.90 -0.22
CA GLY A 127 6.48 14.89 -0.52
C GLY A 127 5.11 14.59 0.09
N ALA A 128 4.94 13.44 0.74
CA ALA A 128 3.69 13.10 1.40
C ALA A 128 3.43 14.02 2.60
N LYS A 129 2.16 14.38 2.80
CA LYS A 129 1.73 15.04 4.03
C LYS A 129 1.82 14.05 5.19
N GLU A 130 2.26 14.52 6.35
CA GLU A 130 2.19 13.72 7.56
C GLU A 130 0.72 13.46 7.93
N LEU A 131 0.45 12.21 8.28
CA LEU A 131 -0.86 11.84 8.84
C LEU A 131 -0.95 12.30 10.28
N ASP A 132 -2.15 12.70 10.69
CA ASP A 132 -2.45 13.10 12.06
C ASP A 132 -2.59 11.84 12.95
N GLY A 133 -1.50 11.12 13.12
CA GLY A 133 -1.41 9.82 13.78
C GLY A 133 -1.16 8.65 12.81
N ASP A 134 -1.18 7.43 13.33
CA ASP A 134 -1.08 6.26 12.48
C ASP A 134 -2.45 5.82 11.92
N VAL A 135 -2.45 5.10 10.81
CA VAL A 135 -3.67 4.61 10.15
C VAL A 135 -4.56 3.78 11.10
N TYR A 136 -3.94 3.09 12.05
CA TYR A 136 -4.64 2.29 13.06
C TYR A 136 -5.46 3.16 14.02
N THR A 137 -4.92 4.31 14.41
CA THR A 137 -5.61 5.30 15.26
C THR A 137 -6.75 5.96 14.49
N LEU A 138 -6.51 6.38 13.25
CA LEU A 138 -7.52 6.98 12.38
C LEU A 138 -8.72 6.05 12.16
N GLU A 139 -8.49 4.76 11.91
CA GLU A 139 -9.55 3.77 11.71
C GLU A 139 -10.36 3.49 12.99
N ARG A 140 -9.80 3.73 14.18
CA ARG A 140 -10.49 3.54 15.46
C ARG A 140 -11.27 4.73 15.93
N ASP A 141 -11.01 5.92 15.40
CA ASP A 141 -11.86 7.08 15.64
C ASP A 141 -13.20 6.87 14.93
N ARG A 142 -14.22 6.43 15.68
CA ARG A 142 -15.56 6.09 15.14
C ARG A 142 -16.28 7.28 14.51
N TYR A 143 -15.91 8.48 14.89
CA TYR A 143 -16.50 9.73 14.40
C TYR A 143 -15.71 10.34 13.25
N GLY A 144 -14.46 9.95 13.10
CA GLY A 144 -13.61 10.35 11.98
C GLY A 144 -14.00 9.67 10.67
N ARG A 145 -13.61 10.28 9.56
CA ARG A 145 -13.96 9.79 8.20
C ARG A 145 -13.44 8.36 7.91
N HIS A 146 -12.30 7.97 8.49
CA HIS A 146 -11.78 6.61 8.40
C HIS A 146 -12.60 5.62 9.22
N GLY A 147 -12.95 5.99 10.45
CA GLY A 147 -13.71 5.13 11.34
C GLY A 147 -15.15 4.90 10.89
N GLN A 148 -15.79 5.88 10.26
CA GLN A 148 -17.16 5.78 9.77
C GLN A 148 -17.36 4.70 8.71
N ILE A 149 -16.35 4.38 7.93
CA ILE A 149 -16.41 3.30 6.95
C ILE A 149 -16.16 1.92 7.55
N MET A 150 -15.71 1.83 8.82
CA MET A 150 -15.36 0.57 9.47
C MET A 150 -16.59 -0.10 10.08
N LYS A 151 -16.68 -1.44 9.96
CA LYS A 151 -17.69 -2.24 10.65
C LYS A 151 -17.12 -2.76 11.98
N TYR A 152 -17.39 -2.05 13.07
CA TYR A 152 -16.91 -2.45 14.40
C TYR A 152 -17.70 -3.63 15.01
N ASN A 153 -18.91 -3.90 14.54
CA ASN A 153 -19.78 -4.95 15.04
C ASN A 153 -20.38 -5.76 13.89
N LEU A 154 -19.62 -6.67 13.33
CA LEU A 154 -20.11 -7.58 12.29
C LEU A 154 -21.22 -8.53 12.78
N ASN A 155 -21.28 -8.78 14.10
CA ASN A 155 -22.24 -9.71 14.72
C ASN A 155 -23.48 -9.03 15.34
N LYS A 156 -23.59 -7.70 15.28
CA LYS A 156 -24.77 -6.95 15.73
C LYS A 156 -25.65 -6.57 14.53
N GLY A 157 -26.26 -7.52 13.89
CA GLY A 157 -27.05 -7.21 12.73
C GLY A 157 -27.89 -8.35 12.25
N ALA A 158 -28.50 -9.04 13.20
CA ALA A 158 -29.65 -9.89 12.97
C ALA A 158 -30.55 -9.75 14.23
N ALA A 159 -31.30 -8.68 14.27
CA ALA A 159 -32.48 -8.51 15.11
C ALA A 159 -33.48 -7.74 14.29
#